data_789fb111c419639f7945ed97c46fbbf2
#
_entry.id   789fb111c419639f7945ed97c46fbbf2
#
_cell.length_a   1.000
_cell.length_b   1.000
_cell.length_c   1.000
_cell.angle_alpha   90.00
_cell.angle_beta   90.00
_cell.angle_gamma   90.00
#
_symmetry.space_group_name_H-M   'P 1'
#
loop_
_entity.id
_entity.type
_entity.pdbx_description
1 polymer ?
#
loop_
_entity_poly.entity_id
_entity_poly.type
_entity_poly.pdbx_seq_one_letter_code
_entity_poly.pdbx_strand_id
1 'polypeptide(L)'
;YKIPASIKLAQGILETGGGQSRLAKEGKNHFGIKCKENWTGKTMKHTDDAPNECFRVYDDPRESYRDHSLFLTTRKYYVGLFKLDIKDYKGWAYGLKKAGYATNPRYAQILINRIEKYRLHEFDNIKSHEVSAKLKELYPEYKSENQEIKNQEPVKEKSTKEEVRTEPV
;
A
#
# COMPACT_ATOMS: atom_id res chain seq x y z
N TYR A 1 -10.02 -6.57 -7.99
CA TYR A 1 -9.33 -7.87 -8.08
C TYR A 1 -10.02 -8.98 -7.26
N LYS A 2 -11.10 -8.66 -6.54
CA LYS A 2 -11.83 -9.61 -5.69
C LYS A 2 -10.98 -10.28 -4.61
N ILE A 3 -10.04 -9.53 -4.04
CA ILE A 3 -9.25 -9.92 -2.88
C ILE A 3 -9.76 -9.09 -1.69
N PRO A 4 -10.00 -9.68 -0.52
CA PRO A 4 -10.41 -8.89 0.65
C PRO A 4 -9.43 -7.75 0.95
N ALA A 5 -9.93 -6.54 1.12
CA ALA A 5 -9.10 -5.38 1.47
C ALA A 5 -8.33 -5.64 2.77
N SER A 6 -8.96 -6.29 3.74
CA SER A 6 -8.35 -6.68 5.01
C SER A 6 -7.11 -7.55 4.83
N ILE A 7 -7.16 -8.53 3.94
CA ILE A 7 -6.01 -9.40 3.62
C ILE A 7 -4.86 -8.57 3.03
N LYS A 8 -5.16 -7.72 2.06
CA LYS A 8 -4.14 -6.88 1.42
C LYS A 8 -3.49 -5.91 2.40
N LEU A 9 -4.30 -5.26 3.23
CA LEU A 9 -3.82 -4.33 4.25
C LEU A 9 -2.99 -5.05 5.31
N ALA A 10 -3.46 -6.20 5.82
CA ALA A 10 -2.72 -6.97 6.80
C ALA A 10 -1.36 -7.46 6.27
N GLN A 11 -1.32 -7.92 5.02
CA GLN A 11 -0.06 -8.29 4.35
C GLN A 11 0.88 -7.08 4.21
N GLY A 12 0.37 -5.94 3.75
CA GLY A 12 1.16 -4.72 3.62
C GLY A 12 1.72 -4.22 4.95
N ILE A 13 0.92 -4.25 6.01
CA ILE A 13 1.35 -3.91 7.39
C ILE A 13 2.46 -4.87 7.85
N LEU A 14 2.29 -6.16 7.63
CA LEU A 14 3.27 -7.18 8.04
C LEU A 14 4.60 -7.02 7.29
N GLU A 15 4.55 -6.88 5.96
CA GLU A 15 5.75 -6.77 5.10
C GLU A 15 6.53 -5.48 5.34
N THR A 16 5.87 -4.41 5.76
CA THR A 16 6.49 -3.08 5.89
C THR A 16 6.78 -2.67 7.32
N GLY A 17 6.46 -3.51 8.31
CA GLY A 17 6.53 -3.09 9.71
C GLY A 17 5.66 -1.86 10.00
N GLY A 18 4.42 -1.85 9.47
CA GLY A 18 3.51 -0.71 9.59
C GLY A 18 3.89 0.49 8.69
N GLY A 19 4.49 0.24 7.55
CA GLY A 19 4.91 1.29 6.60
C GLY A 19 6.28 1.90 6.92
N GLN A 20 7.02 1.38 7.88
CA GLN A 20 8.28 1.97 8.35
C GLN A 20 9.52 1.46 7.60
N SER A 21 9.42 0.36 6.85
CA SER A 21 10.56 -0.19 6.13
C SER A 21 11.12 0.76 5.08
N ARG A 22 12.40 0.63 4.76
CA ARG A 22 13.06 1.40 3.72
C ARG A 22 12.39 1.19 2.34
N LEU A 23 12.03 -0.05 2.01
CA LEU A 23 11.33 -0.37 0.76
C LEU A 23 9.97 0.35 0.66
N ALA A 24 9.25 0.46 1.76
CA ALA A 24 7.97 1.17 1.79
C ALA A 24 8.15 2.70 1.69
N LYS A 25 9.09 3.27 2.43
CA LYS A 25 9.29 4.73 2.49
C LYS A 25 9.95 5.29 1.22
N GLU A 26 11.07 4.72 0.82
CA GLU A 26 11.85 5.21 -0.32
C GLU A 26 11.37 4.60 -1.65
N GLY A 27 11.06 3.30 -1.65
CA GLY A 27 10.65 2.58 -2.85
C GLY A 27 9.15 2.56 -3.11
N LYS A 28 8.32 2.98 -2.14
CA LYS A 28 6.86 2.84 -2.18
C LYS A 28 6.42 1.42 -2.53
N ASN A 29 7.26 0.48 -2.19
CA ASN A 29 7.12 -0.95 -2.46
C ASN A 29 6.72 -1.66 -1.17
N HIS A 30 5.43 -1.84 -0.96
CA HIS A 30 4.85 -2.36 0.27
C HIS A 30 4.87 -3.89 0.37
N PHE A 31 5.23 -4.59 -0.70
CA PHE A 31 5.21 -6.05 -0.74
C PHE A 31 6.57 -6.68 -1.06
N GLY A 32 7.64 -5.89 -1.07
CA GLY A 32 8.97 -6.40 -1.38
C GLY A 32 9.06 -7.02 -2.78
N ILE A 33 8.46 -6.36 -3.78
CA ILE A 33 8.41 -6.87 -5.13
C ILE A 33 9.76 -6.67 -5.79
N LYS A 34 10.39 -7.79 -6.20
CA LYS A 34 11.68 -7.80 -6.87
C LYS A 34 11.56 -7.36 -8.33
N CYS A 35 12.66 -6.86 -8.90
CA CYS A 35 12.70 -6.35 -10.28
C CYS A 35 12.25 -7.37 -11.30
N LYS A 36 12.83 -8.57 -11.30
CA LYS A 36 12.64 -9.59 -12.33
C LYS A 36 12.92 -9.07 -13.75
N GLU A 37 12.92 -9.94 -14.75
CA GLU A 37 13.41 -9.67 -16.11
C GLU A 37 12.60 -8.59 -16.86
N ASN A 38 11.31 -8.47 -16.57
CA ASN A 38 10.41 -7.59 -17.31
C ASN A 38 10.21 -6.20 -16.70
N TRP A 39 10.96 -5.87 -15.64
CA TRP A 39 10.82 -4.56 -15.00
C TRP A 39 11.72 -3.52 -15.66
N THR A 40 11.13 -2.45 -16.16
CA THR A 40 11.81 -1.32 -16.81
C THR A 40 11.78 -0.03 -16.02
N GLY A 41 11.10 -0.02 -14.87
CA GLY A 41 10.97 1.15 -14.00
C GLY A 41 12.17 1.38 -13.09
N LYS A 42 12.04 2.31 -12.18
CA LYS A 42 13.05 2.64 -11.18
C LYS A 42 13.32 1.45 -10.26
N THR A 43 14.56 1.35 -9.79
CA THR A 43 15.01 0.25 -8.93
C THR A 43 15.79 0.74 -7.73
N MET A 44 15.84 -0.08 -6.68
CA MET A 44 16.74 0.12 -5.54
C MET A 44 17.33 -1.21 -5.10
N LYS A 45 18.52 -1.15 -4.52
CA LYS A 45 19.18 -2.32 -3.92
C LYS A 45 18.83 -2.42 -2.43
N HIS A 46 18.49 -3.62 -2.02
CA HIS A 46 18.17 -3.93 -0.63
C HIS A 46 18.55 -5.37 -0.31
N THR A 47 18.99 -5.60 0.93
CA THR A 47 19.31 -6.94 1.39
C THR A 47 18.05 -7.56 2.02
N ASP A 48 17.62 -8.69 1.50
CA ASP A 48 16.51 -9.49 2.01
C ASP A 48 16.97 -10.94 2.12
N ASP A 49 16.49 -11.87 1.29
CA ASP A 49 16.95 -13.27 1.29
C ASP A 49 18.41 -13.40 0.83
N ALA A 50 18.85 -12.49 -0.03
CA ALA A 50 20.22 -12.36 -0.48
C ALA A 50 20.69 -10.90 -0.38
N PRO A 51 22.02 -10.65 -0.29
CA PRO A 51 22.54 -9.27 -0.25
C PRO A 51 22.35 -8.57 -1.61
N ASN A 52 22.06 -7.27 -1.54
CA ASN A 52 21.96 -6.37 -2.69
C ASN A 52 20.99 -6.83 -3.80
N GLU A 53 19.87 -7.43 -3.44
CA GLU A 53 18.82 -7.76 -4.40
C GLU A 53 18.17 -6.52 -5.01
N CYS A 54 17.70 -6.64 -6.26
CA CYS A 54 17.01 -5.59 -6.96
C CYS A 54 15.51 -5.58 -6.61
N PHE A 55 15.03 -4.45 -6.12
CA PHE A 55 13.60 -4.23 -5.84
C PHE A 55 13.04 -3.10 -6.69
N ARG A 56 11.77 -3.23 -7.06
CA ARG A 56 11.04 -2.21 -7.79
C ARG A 56 10.84 -0.96 -6.94
N VAL A 57 10.95 0.20 -7.57
CA VAL A 57 10.60 1.50 -6.98
C VAL A 57 9.40 2.05 -7.74
N TYR A 58 8.38 2.44 -7.00
CA TYR A 58 7.14 3.01 -7.55
C TYR A 58 7.05 4.51 -7.24
N ASP A 59 6.27 5.23 -8.02
CA ASP A 59 5.96 6.64 -7.74
C ASP A 59 4.82 6.76 -6.71
N ASP A 60 3.95 5.76 -6.64
CA ASP A 60 2.81 5.71 -5.72
C ASP A 60 2.69 4.30 -5.08
N PRO A 61 2.46 4.20 -3.75
CA PRO A 61 2.29 2.90 -3.09
C PRO A 61 1.18 2.04 -3.68
N ARG A 62 0.13 2.65 -4.26
CA ARG A 62 -0.99 1.94 -4.90
C ARG A 62 -0.53 1.05 -6.04
N GLU A 63 0.55 1.41 -6.74
CA GLU A 63 1.12 0.60 -7.81
C GLU A 63 1.68 -0.72 -7.28
N SER A 64 2.32 -0.72 -6.09
CA SER A 64 2.78 -1.96 -5.45
C SER A 64 1.61 -2.85 -5.02
N TYR A 65 0.53 -2.26 -4.55
CA TYR A 65 -0.70 -3.00 -4.23
C TYR A 65 -1.32 -3.63 -5.48
N ARG A 66 -1.33 -2.92 -6.59
CA ARG A 66 -1.81 -3.44 -7.88
C ARG A 66 -0.95 -4.60 -8.36
N ASP A 67 0.36 -4.44 -8.38
CA ASP A 67 1.27 -5.49 -8.84
C ASP A 67 1.19 -6.75 -7.97
N HIS A 68 1.06 -6.59 -6.65
CA HIS A 68 0.83 -7.70 -5.75
C HIS A 68 -0.53 -8.38 -6.00
N SER A 69 -1.58 -7.62 -6.27
CA SER A 69 -2.89 -8.17 -6.62
C SER A 69 -2.83 -8.97 -7.92
N LEU A 70 -2.14 -8.47 -8.94
CA LEU A 70 -1.89 -9.20 -10.18
C LEU A 70 -1.13 -10.50 -9.93
N PHE A 71 -0.12 -10.49 -9.07
CA PHE A 71 0.59 -11.68 -8.66
C PHE A 71 -0.35 -12.75 -8.09
N LEU A 72 -1.25 -12.38 -7.19
CA LEU A 72 -2.22 -13.33 -6.61
C LEU A 72 -3.23 -13.83 -7.65
N THR A 73 -3.69 -12.97 -8.57
CA THR A 73 -4.71 -13.35 -9.57
C THR A 73 -4.15 -14.22 -10.68
N THR A 74 -2.86 -14.12 -10.99
CA THR A 74 -2.24 -14.82 -12.13
C THR A 74 -1.58 -16.14 -11.76
N ARG A 75 -1.34 -16.40 -10.47
CA ARG A 75 -0.68 -17.63 -10.02
C ARG A 75 -1.68 -18.74 -9.74
N LYS A 76 -1.51 -19.88 -10.39
CA LYS A 76 -2.42 -21.04 -10.26
C LYS A 76 -2.60 -21.52 -8.82
N TYR A 77 -1.60 -21.30 -7.96
CA TYR A 77 -1.64 -21.71 -6.55
C TYR A 77 -2.73 -20.99 -5.75
N TYR A 78 -3.11 -19.80 -6.16
CA TYR A 78 -4.07 -18.94 -5.45
C TYR A 78 -5.45 -18.91 -6.07
N VAL A 79 -5.65 -19.56 -7.23
CA VAL A 79 -6.95 -19.54 -7.95
C VAL A 79 -8.12 -20.00 -7.08
N GLY A 80 -7.90 -21.01 -6.25
CA GLY A 80 -8.94 -21.53 -5.36
C GLY A 80 -9.46 -20.54 -4.32
N LEU A 81 -8.63 -19.54 -3.95
CA LEU A 81 -9.01 -18.50 -2.99
C LEU A 81 -10.13 -17.59 -3.50
N PHE A 82 -10.19 -17.36 -4.81
CA PHE A 82 -11.19 -16.51 -5.45
C PHE A 82 -12.61 -17.12 -5.47
N LYS A 83 -12.75 -18.36 -5.03
CA LYS A 83 -14.06 -19.01 -4.78
C LYS A 83 -14.64 -18.68 -3.41
N LEU A 84 -13.80 -18.15 -2.48
CA LEU A 84 -14.22 -17.74 -1.16
C LEU A 84 -15.02 -16.43 -1.22
N ASP A 85 -15.92 -16.25 -0.25
CA ASP A 85 -16.61 -14.98 -0.07
C ASP A 85 -15.60 -13.85 0.21
N ILE A 86 -15.86 -12.65 -0.30
CA ILE A 86 -14.99 -11.47 -0.09
C ILE A 86 -14.85 -11.11 1.40
N LYS A 87 -15.80 -11.49 2.23
CA LYS A 87 -15.77 -11.27 3.68
C LYS A 87 -15.09 -12.40 4.45
N ASP A 88 -14.77 -13.51 3.81
CA ASP A 88 -14.12 -14.66 4.44
C ASP A 88 -12.60 -14.46 4.55
N TYR A 89 -12.17 -13.45 5.29
CA TYR A 89 -10.75 -13.18 5.48
C TYR A 89 -10.02 -14.31 6.21
N LYS A 90 -10.71 -15.05 7.08
CA LYS A 90 -10.11 -16.22 7.75
C LYS A 90 -9.81 -17.34 6.75
N GLY A 91 -10.75 -17.66 5.88
CA GLY A 91 -10.55 -18.61 4.79
C GLY A 91 -9.43 -18.18 3.84
N TRP A 92 -9.35 -16.91 3.52
CA TRP A 92 -8.26 -16.34 2.73
C TRP A 92 -6.90 -16.49 3.43
N ALA A 93 -6.81 -16.17 4.72
CA ALA A 93 -5.57 -16.26 5.48
C ALA A 93 -5.03 -17.69 5.54
N TYR A 94 -5.88 -18.65 5.88
CA TYR A 94 -5.52 -20.08 5.89
C TYR A 94 -5.22 -20.61 4.48
N GLY A 95 -5.97 -20.18 3.49
CA GLY A 95 -5.76 -20.56 2.10
C GLY A 95 -4.42 -20.07 1.53
N LEU A 96 -4.02 -18.84 1.84
CA LEU A 96 -2.70 -18.30 1.48
C LEU A 96 -1.58 -19.14 2.11
N LYS A 97 -1.69 -19.46 3.40
CA LYS A 97 -0.72 -20.33 4.09
C LYS A 97 -0.65 -21.71 3.46
N LYS A 98 -1.79 -22.33 3.19
CA LYS A 98 -1.86 -23.65 2.55
C LYS A 98 -1.28 -23.65 1.14
N ALA A 99 -1.47 -22.57 0.40
CA ALA A 99 -0.91 -22.40 -0.94
C ALA A 99 0.61 -22.11 -0.96
N GLY A 100 1.24 -21.97 0.20
CA GLY A 100 2.68 -21.74 0.32
C GLY A 100 3.12 -20.28 0.18
N TYR A 101 2.24 -19.32 0.43
CA TYR A 101 2.57 -17.89 0.35
C TYR A 101 3.72 -17.50 1.31
N ALA A 102 3.76 -18.11 2.48
CA ALA A 102 4.80 -17.87 3.48
C ALA A 102 5.20 -19.18 4.19
N THR A 103 6.45 -19.24 4.63
CA THR A 103 6.99 -20.41 5.34
C THR A 103 6.62 -20.43 6.81
N ASN A 104 6.37 -19.26 7.43
CA ASN A 104 6.01 -19.17 8.84
C ASN A 104 4.72 -19.97 9.12
N PRO A 105 4.75 -20.97 10.02
CA PRO A 105 3.58 -21.79 10.35
C PRO A 105 2.43 -20.98 10.97
N ARG A 106 2.72 -19.81 11.55
CA ARG A 106 1.75 -18.91 12.17
C ARG A 106 1.22 -17.83 11.22
N TYR A 107 1.58 -17.86 9.94
CA TYR A 107 1.26 -16.79 9.01
C TYR A 107 -0.22 -16.43 8.96
N ALA A 108 -1.08 -17.43 8.84
CA ALA A 108 -2.54 -17.21 8.83
C ALA A 108 -3.02 -16.52 10.11
N GLN A 109 -2.56 -16.98 11.28
CA GLN A 109 -2.95 -16.41 12.56
C GLN A 109 -2.43 -14.99 12.73
N ILE A 110 -1.23 -14.69 12.24
CA ILE A 110 -0.67 -13.32 12.27
C ILE A 110 -1.55 -12.37 11.44
N LEU A 111 -1.98 -12.79 10.23
CA LEU A 111 -2.87 -11.98 9.41
C LEU A 111 -4.22 -11.75 10.10
N ILE A 112 -4.84 -12.82 10.61
CA ILE A 112 -6.13 -12.74 11.30
C ILE A 112 -6.05 -11.80 12.51
N ASN A 113 -5.03 -11.93 13.33
CA ASN A 113 -4.83 -11.07 14.51
C ASN A 113 -4.70 -9.59 14.13
N ARG A 114 -3.99 -9.28 13.03
CA ARG A 114 -3.88 -7.89 12.54
C ARG A 114 -5.20 -7.37 12.01
N ILE A 115 -5.91 -8.18 11.24
CA ILE A 115 -7.23 -7.82 10.72
C ILE A 115 -8.19 -7.49 11.86
N GLU A 116 -8.24 -8.33 12.87
CA GLU A 116 -9.15 -8.14 14.01
C GLU A 116 -8.72 -6.98 14.91
N LYS A 117 -7.42 -6.85 15.20
CA LYS A 117 -6.88 -5.76 16.02
C LYS A 117 -7.19 -4.38 15.43
N TYR A 118 -7.04 -4.21 14.13
CA TYR A 118 -7.27 -2.94 13.44
C TYR A 118 -8.64 -2.85 12.77
N ARG A 119 -9.51 -3.85 12.95
CA ARG A 119 -10.84 -3.92 12.34
C ARG A 119 -10.81 -3.76 10.82
N LEU A 120 -9.78 -4.31 10.17
CA LEU A 120 -9.58 -4.16 8.72
C LEU A 120 -10.68 -4.85 7.90
N HIS A 121 -11.32 -5.88 8.45
CA HIS A 121 -12.42 -6.59 7.82
C HIS A 121 -13.64 -5.70 7.53
N GLU A 122 -13.75 -4.55 8.19
CA GLU A 122 -14.84 -3.59 7.92
C GLU A 122 -14.68 -2.89 6.57
N PHE A 123 -13.51 -3.02 5.90
CA PHE A 123 -13.28 -2.51 4.55
C PHE A 123 -13.59 -3.53 3.44
N ASP A 124 -13.91 -4.78 3.76
CA ASP A 124 -13.97 -5.87 2.78
C ASP A 124 -15.16 -5.78 1.81
N ASN A 125 -16.20 -5.07 2.17
CA ASN A 125 -17.43 -4.97 1.38
C ASN A 125 -18.01 -3.54 1.34
N ILE A 126 -17.16 -2.53 1.40
CA ILE A 126 -17.58 -1.14 1.26
C ILE A 126 -17.20 -0.61 -0.13
N LYS A 127 -17.89 0.43 -0.57
CA LYS A 127 -17.59 1.12 -1.83
C LYS A 127 -16.50 2.17 -1.62
N SER A 128 -15.79 2.51 -2.70
CA SER A 128 -14.68 3.47 -2.63
C SER A 128 -15.05 4.80 -1.98
N HIS A 129 -16.26 5.31 -2.24
CA HIS A 129 -16.72 6.58 -1.67
C HIS A 129 -17.04 6.50 -0.15
N GLU A 130 -17.18 5.30 0.40
CA GLU A 130 -17.44 5.07 1.83
C GLU A 130 -16.15 4.96 2.66
N VAL A 131 -15.00 4.77 2.01
CA VAL A 131 -13.71 4.52 2.69
C VAL A 131 -13.33 5.67 3.62
N SER A 132 -13.45 6.92 3.18
CA SER A 132 -13.07 8.09 3.99
C SER A 132 -13.91 8.21 5.26
N ALA A 133 -15.22 7.97 5.17
CA ALA A 133 -16.11 7.97 6.32
C ALA A 133 -15.78 6.82 7.29
N LYS A 134 -15.52 5.63 6.76
CA LYS A 134 -15.12 4.46 7.56
C LYS A 134 -13.79 4.67 8.29
N LEU A 135 -12.81 5.27 7.64
CA LEU A 135 -11.52 5.61 8.28
C LEU A 135 -11.72 6.57 9.46
N LYS A 136 -12.56 7.60 9.32
CA LYS A 136 -12.86 8.53 10.41
C LYS A 136 -13.63 7.89 11.55
N GLU A 137 -14.52 6.95 11.25
CA GLU A 137 -15.26 6.18 12.24
C GLU A 137 -14.33 5.28 13.06
N LEU A 138 -13.46 4.50 12.40
CA LEU A 138 -12.57 3.55 13.06
C LEU A 138 -11.34 4.21 13.70
N TYR A 139 -10.86 5.27 13.09
CA TYR A 139 -9.64 5.98 13.49
C TYR A 139 -9.93 7.49 13.57
N PRO A 140 -10.50 7.99 14.68
CA PRO A 140 -10.86 9.41 14.82
C PRO A 140 -9.68 10.37 14.63
N GLU A 141 -8.45 9.92 14.94
CA GLU A 141 -7.22 10.69 14.75
C GLU A 141 -6.81 10.83 13.27
N TYR A 142 -7.45 10.07 12.38
CA TYR A 142 -7.10 10.08 10.95
C TYR A 142 -7.44 11.43 10.30
N LYS A 143 -6.42 12.05 9.71
CA LYS A 143 -6.54 13.25 8.87
C LYS A 143 -6.19 12.87 7.44
N SER A 144 -7.09 13.14 6.48
CA SER A 144 -6.78 12.91 5.08
C SER A 144 -5.81 14.00 4.57
N GLU A 145 -4.84 13.63 3.75
CA GLU A 145 -3.89 14.57 3.13
C GLU A 145 -4.60 15.73 2.41
N ASN A 146 -5.79 15.50 1.86
CA ASN A 146 -6.61 16.52 1.21
C ASN A 146 -7.17 17.57 2.17
N GLN A 147 -7.16 17.35 3.50
CA GLN A 147 -7.58 18.36 4.49
C GLN A 147 -6.42 19.27 4.89
N GLU A 148 -5.18 18.81 4.80
CA GLU A 148 -4.01 19.65 5.08
C GLU A 148 -3.78 20.71 3.99
N ILE A 149 -4.07 20.36 2.72
CA ILE A 149 -3.96 21.31 1.59
C ILE A 149 -5.00 22.44 1.67
N LYS A 150 -6.18 22.18 2.23
CA LYS A 150 -7.22 23.21 2.38
C LYS A 150 -6.97 24.19 3.53
N ASN A 151 -6.11 23.84 4.48
CA ASN A 151 -5.76 24.66 5.63
C ASN A 151 -4.48 25.51 5.43
N GLN A 152 -3.81 25.39 4.29
CA GLN A 152 -2.76 26.29 3.89
C GLN A 152 -3.40 27.48 3.16
N GLU A 153 -3.57 28.61 3.84
CA GLU A 153 -3.95 29.87 3.19
C GLU A 153 -2.97 30.21 2.09
N PRO A 154 -3.42 30.74 0.94
CA PRO A 154 -2.52 31.14 -0.14
C PRO A 154 -1.61 32.25 0.38
N VAL A 155 -0.31 31.97 0.38
CA VAL A 155 0.72 33.00 0.61
C VAL A 155 0.54 34.07 -0.46
N LYS A 156 0.13 35.27 -0.05
CA LYS A 156 0.04 36.43 -0.93
C LYS A 156 1.45 36.74 -1.41
N GLU A 157 1.73 36.42 -2.67
CA GLU A 157 2.90 36.95 -3.37
C GLU A 157 2.82 38.48 -3.39
N LYS A 158 3.72 39.12 -2.66
CA LYS A 158 3.98 40.55 -2.80
C LYS A 158 4.68 40.72 -4.15
N SER A 159 3.96 41.23 -5.14
CA SER A 159 4.56 41.68 -6.38
C SER A 159 5.42 42.92 -6.09
N THR A 160 6.71 42.76 -6.11
CA THR A 160 7.66 43.88 -6.17
C THR A 160 7.70 44.31 -7.62
N LYS A 161 7.08 45.46 -7.90
CA LYS A 161 7.31 46.19 -9.17
C LYS A 161 8.69 46.81 -9.10
N GLU A 162 9.59 46.27 -9.89
CA GLU A 162 10.86 46.92 -10.19
C GLU A 162 10.61 47.97 -11.29
N GLU A 163 10.75 49.24 -10.90
CA GLU A 163 10.76 50.37 -11.85
C GLU A 163 12.06 50.37 -12.64
N VAL A 164 11.96 50.17 -13.93
CA VAL A 164 13.07 50.37 -14.88
C VAL A 164 13.21 51.85 -15.12
N ARG A 165 14.26 52.46 -14.59
CA ARG A 165 14.73 53.80 -14.94
C ARG A 165 15.41 53.74 -16.31
N THR A 166 14.84 54.40 -17.30
CA THR A 166 15.52 54.77 -18.55
C THR A 166 16.18 56.10 -18.37
N GLU A 167 17.50 56.18 -18.51
CA GLU A 167 18.21 57.42 -18.68
C GLU A 167 18.34 57.73 -20.18
N PRO A 168 18.19 59.03 -20.59
CA PRO A 168 18.40 59.45 -21.98
C PRO A 168 19.84 59.86 -22.20
N VAL A 169 20.33 59.63 -23.42
CA VAL A 169 21.57 60.14 -23.99
C VAL A 169 21.42 61.59 -24.33
#